data_62a356b94443d78f1e679b49a1a2aa44
#
_entry.id   62a356b94443d78f1e679b49a1a2aa44
#
_cell.length_a   1.000
_cell.length_b   1.000
_cell.length_c   1.000
_cell.angle_alpha   90.00
_cell.angle_beta   90.00
_cell.angle_gamma   90.00
#
_symmetry.space_group_name_H-M   'P 1'
#
loop_
_entity.id
_entity.type
_entity.pdbx_description
1 polymer ?
#
loop_
_entity_poly.entity_id
_entity_poly.type
_entity_poly.pdbx_seq_one_letter_code
_entity_poly.pdbx_strand_id
1 'polypeptide(L)'
;MALVAGACGEDGERETPFRPGPAAGPASTASPPPTTTPAEPPTQAELDRVAVKLDRLARMPEPVALAATADDSVLYVGERAGRVRAIRDGRLDPDPVLDLTDQVVVEGEGGLLGVAVAPDGGHLYVSFTDAQHAVRLVEASVAAGEVDPDSLRDVLTIAQPSTRHHGGNLVFGPDGLLWVGIGDGSPGGDPANAAQSLGQLSGKLLRLDPRPSGGKGYTVPKTNPFVGQDGARPEIWAYGLRNPWRFSFDKATRDLWVGDVGQYIIEEIDVISLRRSKGANFGWKRLEGRRPFSGTAPPRAVPPVHQYGHTEGRCAVIGGHVYRGAQIPNLQGAYVYGDVCDGRIRALARGGGQAPRHRDLGVKMPGLVSFAENQAGELYVISLGGAVFRLTTAA
;
A
#
# COMPACT_ATOMS: atom_id res chain seq x y z
N MET A 1 -48.18 -17.36 -45.69
CA MET A 1 -48.79 -16.88 -46.92
C MET A 1 -47.99 -15.64 -47.34
N ALA A 2 -47.31 -15.81 -48.46
CA ALA A 2 -46.81 -14.86 -49.46
C ALA A 2 -45.89 -13.71 -48.98
N LEU A 3 -44.55 -13.77 -49.20
CA LEU A 3 -43.81 -13.50 -50.45
C LEU A 3 -44.18 -12.16 -51.14
N VAL A 4 -43.18 -11.22 -51.22
CA VAL A 4 -42.71 -10.67 -52.51
C VAL A 4 -41.35 -9.98 -52.30
N ALA A 5 -40.46 -10.30 -53.24
CA ALA A 5 -39.09 -9.84 -53.42
C ALA A 5 -39.05 -8.55 -54.31
N GLY A 6 -37.87 -7.94 -54.36
CA GLY A 6 -37.42 -6.98 -55.41
C GLY A 6 -36.58 -5.87 -54.78
N ALA A 7 -35.52 -5.38 -55.28
CA ALA A 7 -34.61 -5.70 -56.37
C ALA A 7 -33.35 -4.81 -56.17
N CYS A 8 -32.28 -5.20 -56.81
CA CYS A 8 -30.93 -4.62 -56.84
C CYS A 8 -30.84 -3.11 -57.15
N GLY A 9 -29.82 -2.46 -56.57
CA GLY A 9 -29.22 -1.24 -57.02
C GLY A 9 -27.74 -1.26 -56.69
N GLU A 10 -26.90 -1.55 -57.66
CA GLU A 10 -25.45 -1.41 -57.67
C GLU A 10 -25.09 0.07 -57.77
N ASP A 11 -24.33 0.60 -56.83
CA ASP A 11 -23.49 1.77 -57.03
C ASP A 11 -22.10 1.51 -56.51
N GLY A 12 -21.18 1.42 -57.47
CA GLY A 12 -19.76 1.17 -57.23
C GLY A 12 -19.08 2.45 -56.73
N GLU A 13 -18.56 2.43 -55.53
CA GLU A 13 -17.57 3.39 -55.05
C GLU A 13 -16.16 2.85 -55.28
N ARG A 14 -15.39 3.66 -56.01
CA ARG A 14 -14.00 3.38 -56.38
C ARG A 14 -13.10 3.48 -55.14
N GLU A 15 -12.42 2.38 -54.85
CA GLU A 15 -11.33 2.39 -53.89
C GLU A 15 -10.18 3.27 -54.39
N THR A 16 -9.82 4.27 -53.61
CA THR A 16 -8.57 5.04 -53.80
C THR A 16 -7.43 4.26 -53.14
N PRO A 17 -6.26 4.12 -53.79
CA PRO A 17 -5.15 3.35 -53.21
C PRO A 17 -4.53 4.09 -52.05
N PHE A 18 -4.38 3.37 -50.94
CA PHE A 18 -3.66 3.78 -49.71
C PHE A 18 -2.19 4.09 -50.03
N ARG A 19 -1.77 5.34 -49.85
CA ARG A 19 -0.36 5.75 -49.85
C ARG A 19 0.22 5.53 -48.47
N PRO A 20 1.25 4.71 -48.28
CA PRO A 20 1.94 4.64 -46.99
C PRO A 20 2.67 5.97 -46.72
N GLY A 21 2.40 6.52 -45.53
CA GLY A 21 3.17 7.67 -44.98
C GLY A 21 4.61 7.30 -44.70
N PRO A 22 5.51 8.30 -44.57
CA PRO A 22 6.93 8.05 -44.35
C PRO A 22 7.17 7.25 -43.08
N ALA A 23 8.05 6.25 -43.15
CA ALA A 23 8.46 5.39 -42.07
C ALA A 23 8.97 6.24 -40.87
N ALA A 24 8.47 5.96 -39.70
CA ALA A 24 9.01 6.53 -38.46
C ALA A 24 10.48 6.13 -38.31
N GLY A 25 11.35 7.12 -38.09
CA GLY A 25 12.76 6.90 -37.85
C GLY A 25 13.00 6.04 -36.61
N PRO A 26 14.18 5.42 -36.47
CA PRO A 26 14.47 4.51 -35.37
C PRO A 26 14.28 5.21 -34.03
N ALA A 27 13.48 4.59 -33.14
CA ALA A 27 13.31 5.04 -31.78
C ALA A 27 14.67 5.14 -31.09
N SER A 28 14.96 6.30 -30.51
CA SER A 28 16.16 6.54 -29.71
C SER A 28 16.18 5.52 -28.56
N THR A 29 17.12 4.60 -28.59
CA THR A 29 17.39 3.70 -27.48
C THR A 29 18.05 4.50 -26.37
N ALA A 30 17.25 5.05 -25.48
CA ALA A 30 17.78 5.58 -24.23
C ALA A 30 18.45 4.42 -23.48
N SER A 31 19.74 4.54 -23.20
CA SER A 31 20.46 3.60 -22.35
C SER A 31 19.75 3.47 -21.02
N PRO A 32 19.59 2.26 -20.47
CA PRO A 32 19.01 2.11 -19.14
C PRO A 32 19.88 2.90 -18.13
N PRO A 33 19.27 3.53 -17.12
CA PRO A 33 20.02 4.23 -16.10
C PRO A 33 21.01 3.26 -15.44
N PRO A 34 22.20 3.76 -15.00
CA PRO A 34 23.21 2.91 -14.39
C PRO A 34 22.58 2.19 -13.19
N THR A 35 22.70 0.87 -13.16
CA THR A 35 22.28 0.02 -12.03
C THR A 35 23.22 0.33 -10.85
N THR A 36 22.87 1.32 -10.06
CA THR A 36 23.58 1.54 -8.79
C THR A 36 23.26 0.39 -7.86
N THR A 37 24.27 -0.33 -7.42
CA THR A 37 24.12 -1.34 -6.36
C THR A 37 23.45 -0.66 -5.15
N PRO A 38 22.37 -1.23 -4.59
CA PRO A 38 21.73 -0.65 -3.42
C PRO A 38 22.75 -0.45 -2.30
N ALA A 39 22.72 0.71 -1.63
CA ALA A 39 23.55 0.95 -0.48
C ALA A 39 23.35 -0.15 0.57
N GLU A 40 24.43 -0.65 1.15
CA GLU A 40 24.35 -1.63 2.24
C GLU A 40 23.55 -1.06 3.42
N PRO A 41 22.78 -1.87 4.14
CA PRO A 41 22.07 -1.42 5.33
C PRO A 41 23.07 -0.87 6.37
N PRO A 42 22.72 0.21 7.11
CA PRO A 42 23.64 0.86 8.03
C PRO A 42 24.12 -0.08 9.14
N THR A 43 25.36 0.08 9.55
CA THR A 43 25.95 -0.56 10.72
C THR A 43 25.28 -0.05 12.01
N GLN A 44 25.47 -0.75 13.14
CA GLN A 44 24.98 -0.25 14.44
C GLN A 44 25.57 1.12 14.77
N ALA A 45 26.88 1.32 14.52
CA ALA A 45 27.54 2.59 14.79
C ALA A 45 27.01 3.75 13.93
N GLU A 46 26.56 3.49 12.71
CA GLU A 46 25.87 4.48 11.87
C GLU A 46 24.48 4.78 12.40
N LEU A 47 23.70 3.75 12.73
CA LEU A 47 22.39 3.93 13.39
C LEU A 47 22.50 4.74 14.68
N ASP A 48 23.51 4.47 15.51
CA ASP A 48 23.73 5.16 16.78
C ASP A 48 24.05 6.67 16.61
N ARG A 49 24.52 7.07 15.44
CA ARG A 49 24.74 8.48 15.08
C ARG A 49 23.52 9.15 14.46
N VAL A 50 22.43 8.40 14.18
CA VAL A 50 21.22 9.01 13.62
C VAL A 50 20.61 9.97 14.65
N ALA A 51 20.45 11.21 14.28
CA ALA A 51 19.74 12.23 15.02
C ALA A 51 18.66 12.82 14.11
N VAL A 52 17.40 12.69 14.51
CA VAL A 52 16.25 13.11 13.70
C VAL A 52 15.29 13.98 14.50
N LYS A 53 14.52 14.77 13.77
CA LYS A 53 13.39 15.54 14.27
C LYS A 53 12.19 15.39 13.34
N LEU A 54 11.03 15.85 13.81
CA LEU A 54 9.80 15.89 13.05
C LEU A 54 9.44 17.36 12.76
N ASP A 55 9.61 17.74 11.48
CA ASP A 55 9.22 19.07 11.03
C ASP A 55 7.77 19.01 10.52
N ARG A 56 6.86 19.74 11.21
CA ARG A 56 5.44 19.73 10.84
C ARG A 56 5.21 20.38 9.49
N LEU A 57 4.64 19.62 8.57
CA LEU A 57 4.31 20.06 7.22
C LEU A 57 2.90 20.69 7.16
N ALA A 58 1.89 20.04 7.75
CA ALA A 58 0.52 20.50 7.70
C ALA A 58 -0.29 20.09 8.94
N ARG A 59 -1.40 20.80 9.19
CA ARG A 59 -2.45 20.41 10.14
C ARG A 59 -3.76 20.18 9.40
N MET A 60 -4.44 19.10 9.71
CA MET A 60 -5.75 18.74 9.18
C MET A 60 -6.43 17.72 10.09
N PRO A 61 -7.77 17.54 10.03
CA PRO A 61 -8.47 16.56 10.86
C PRO A 61 -8.01 15.12 10.55
N GLU A 62 -7.63 14.36 11.56
CA GLU A 62 -7.36 12.92 11.54
C GLU A 62 -6.72 12.39 10.23
N PRO A 63 -5.53 12.88 9.79
CA PRO A 63 -4.88 12.33 8.61
C PRO A 63 -4.44 10.87 8.87
N VAL A 64 -4.65 9.98 7.90
CA VAL A 64 -4.39 8.52 8.05
C VAL A 64 -3.47 7.94 7.00
N ALA A 65 -3.39 8.54 5.81
CA ALA A 65 -2.58 8.04 4.70
C ALA A 65 -2.07 9.20 3.85
N LEU A 66 -0.94 8.99 3.16
CA LEU A 66 -0.37 9.97 2.26
C LEU A 66 0.23 9.26 1.04
N ALA A 67 0.06 9.85 -0.14
CA ALA A 67 0.72 9.44 -1.37
C ALA A 67 1.28 10.67 -2.10
N ALA A 68 2.51 10.55 -2.61
CA ALA A 68 3.16 11.56 -3.42
C ALA A 68 2.97 11.30 -4.92
N THR A 69 2.85 12.34 -5.73
CA THR A 69 2.92 12.24 -7.20
C THR A 69 4.32 11.82 -7.65
N ALA A 70 4.43 11.32 -8.89
CA ALA A 70 5.69 10.82 -9.44
C ALA A 70 6.81 11.89 -9.52
N ASP A 71 6.44 13.17 -9.56
CA ASP A 71 7.33 14.33 -9.59
C ASP A 71 7.47 15.05 -8.24
N ASP A 72 6.89 14.47 -7.17
CA ASP A 72 6.83 15.06 -5.82
C ASP A 72 6.15 16.45 -5.74
N SER A 73 5.43 16.89 -6.78
CA SER A 73 4.78 18.20 -6.82
C SER A 73 3.55 18.29 -5.93
N VAL A 74 2.86 17.17 -5.69
CA VAL A 74 1.65 17.09 -4.86
C VAL A 74 1.76 15.91 -3.88
N LEU A 75 1.38 16.16 -2.63
CA LEU A 75 1.15 15.14 -1.63
C LEU A 75 -0.35 15.06 -1.35
N TYR A 76 -0.99 13.95 -1.71
CA TYR A 76 -2.39 13.69 -1.37
C TYR A 76 -2.46 13.06 0.00
N VAL A 77 -3.28 13.63 0.89
CA VAL A 77 -3.45 13.17 2.27
C VAL A 77 -4.90 12.82 2.52
N GLY A 78 -5.17 11.57 2.90
CA GLY A 78 -6.49 11.11 3.30
C GLY A 78 -6.78 11.45 4.76
N GLU A 79 -7.90 12.15 5.01
CA GLU A 79 -8.50 12.34 6.32
C GLU A 79 -9.44 11.16 6.63
N ARG A 80 -9.42 10.64 7.84
CA ARG A 80 -10.21 9.47 8.26
C ARG A 80 -11.68 9.57 7.92
N ALA A 81 -12.24 10.80 7.98
CA ALA A 81 -13.65 11.06 7.67
C ALA A 81 -14.01 10.93 6.18
N GLY A 82 -13.03 10.75 5.26
CA GLY A 82 -13.30 10.52 3.84
C GLY A 82 -12.87 11.64 2.90
N ARG A 83 -12.23 12.72 3.38
CA ARG A 83 -11.69 13.76 2.51
C ARG A 83 -10.26 13.42 2.09
N VAL A 84 -9.92 13.74 0.84
CA VAL A 84 -8.55 13.77 0.38
C VAL A 84 -8.14 15.22 0.18
N ARG A 85 -7.03 15.61 0.82
CA ARG A 85 -6.45 16.95 0.75
C ARG A 85 -5.19 16.93 -0.09
N ALA A 86 -4.84 18.05 -0.69
CA ALA A 86 -3.57 18.21 -1.38
C ALA A 86 -2.65 19.16 -0.59
N ILE A 87 -1.35 18.83 -0.59
CA ILE A 87 -0.27 19.72 -0.14
C ILE A 87 0.60 19.99 -1.36
N ARG A 88 0.68 21.26 -1.76
CA ARG A 88 1.51 21.75 -2.87
C ARG A 88 2.49 22.80 -2.35
N ASP A 89 3.75 22.73 -2.76
CA ASP A 89 4.82 23.64 -2.32
C ASP A 89 4.89 23.79 -0.79
N GLY A 90 4.62 22.68 -0.06
CA GLY A 90 4.60 22.65 1.39
C GLY A 90 3.39 23.34 2.06
N ARG A 91 2.36 23.68 1.29
CA ARG A 91 1.13 24.31 1.77
C ARG A 91 -0.08 23.43 1.54
N LEU A 92 -0.91 23.32 2.58
CA LEU A 92 -2.19 22.62 2.50
C LEU A 92 -3.19 23.47 1.72
N ASP A 93 -3.80 22.89 0.69
CA ASP A 93 -4.88 23.54 -0.06
C ASP A 93 -6.11 23.74 0.87
N PRO A 94 -6.85 24.85 0.70
CA PRO A 94 -7.99 25.17 1.57
C PRO A 94 -9.12 24.15 1.42
N ASP A 95 -9.38 23.65 0.21
CA ASP A 95 -10.48 22.76 -0.12
C ASP A 95 -9.98 21.32 -0.32
N PRO A 96 -10.82 20.29 -0.06
CA PRO A 96 -10.49 18.91 -0.42
C PRO A 96 -10.48 18.74 -1.93
N VAL A 97 -9.54 17.93 -2.45
CA VAL A 97 -9.53 17.55 -3.87
C VAL A 97 -10.50 16.42 -4.18
N LEU A 98 -10.92 15.68 -3.15
CA LEU A 98 -11.96 14.65 -3.24
C LEU A 98 -12.68 14.58 -1.89
N ASP A 99 -14.02 14.57 -1.91
CA ASP A 99 -14.86 14.42 -0.69
C ASP A 99 -15.76 13.18 -0.84
N LEU A 100 -15.51 12.18 0.02
CA LEU A 100 -16.24 10.92 0.09
C LEU A 100 -16.96 10.77 1.45
N THR A 101 -17.17 11.87 2.19
CA THR A 101 -17.73 11.83 3.55
C THR A 101 -19.14 11.26 3.61
N ASP A 102 -19.89 11.29 2.53
CA ASP A 102 -21.23 10.68 2.37
C ASP A 102 -21.18 9.15 2.18
N GLN A 103 -20.03 8.60 1.82
CA GLN A 103 -19.82 7.17 1.57
C GLN A 103 -19.00 6.48 2.66
N VAL A 104 -18.20 7.25 3.39
CA VAL A 104 -17.26 6.75 4.40
C VAL A 104 -17.92 6.66 5.78
N VAL A 105 -17.80 5.50 6.43
CA VAL A 105 -18.26 5.33 7.82
C VAL A 105 -17.06 5.16 8.75
N VAL A 106 -16.97 6.05 9.74
CA VAL A 106 -15.95 6.04 10.80
C VAL A 106 -16.49 5.26 12.00
N GLU A 107 -16.15 3.97 12.06
CA GLU A 107 -16.51 3.10 13.18
C GLU A 107 -15.37 2.11 13.47
N GLY A 108 -15.03 1.92 14.75
CA GLY A 108 -13.91 1.06 15.13
C GLY A 108 -12.60 1.50 14.47
N GLU A 109 -12.01 0.62 13.65
CA GLU A 109 -10.82 0.91 12.86
C GLU A 109 -11.16 1.49 11.47
N GLY A 110 -12.46 1.63 11.16
CA GLY A 110 -12.93 2.11 9.86
C GLY A 110 -12.77 3.61 9.63
N GLY A 111 -13.08 4.01 8.41
CA GLY A 111 -12.91 5.34 7.85
C GLY A 111 -12.19 5.25 6.50
N LEU A 112 -11.60 6.35 6.03
CA LEU A 112 -10.61 6.26 4.96
C LEU A 112 -9.37 5.52 5.48
N LEU A 113 -8.84 4.57 4.70
CA LEU A 113 -7.79 3.65 5.13
C LEU A 113 -6.48 3.85 4.35
N GLY A 114 -6.56 4.15 3.07
CA GLY A 114 -5.40 4.27 2.20
C GLY A 114 -5.61 5.20 1.02
N VAL A 115 -4.52 5.77 0.54
CA VAL A 115 -4.45 6.53 -0.73
C VAL A 115 -3.23 6.06 -1.51
N ALA A 116 -3.33 6.04 -2.84
CA ALA A 116 -2.21 5.76 -3.74
C ALA A 116 -2.38 6.54 -5.05
N VAL A 117 -1.28 6.97 -5.63
CA VAL A 117 -1.25 7.59 -6.96
C VAL A 117 -0.69 6.60 -7.96
N ALA A 118 -1.32 6.48 -9.12
CA ALA A 118 -0.81 5.65 -10.20
C ALA A 118 0.60 6.11 -10.63
N PRO A 119 1.49 5.19 -11.04
CA PRO A 119 2.86 5.55 -11.43
C PRO A 119 2.95 6.55 -12.59
N ASP A 120 1.93 6.60 -13.46
CA ASP A 120 1.81 7.56 -14.55
C ASP A 120 1.22 8.91 -14.11
N GLY A 121 0.82 9.04 -12.83
CA GLY A 121 0.18 10.23 -12.27
C GLY A 121 -1.27 10.45 -12.69
N GLY A 122 -1.83 9.58 -13.53
CA GLY A 122 -3.15 9.76 -14.14
C GLY A 122 -4.34 9.42 -13.25
N HIS A 123 -4.12 8.77 -12.11
CA HIS A 123 -5.23 8.31 -11.25
C HIS A 123 -4.85 8.33 -9.77
N LEU A 124 -5.84 8.68 -8.95
CA LEU A 124 -5.81 8.59 -7.49
C LEU A 124 -6.71 7.43 -7.05
N TYR A 125 -6.19 6.55 -6.20
CA TYR A 125 -6.92 5.44 -5.60
C TYR A 125 -7.14 5.71 -4.12
N VAL A 126 -8.36 5.42 -3.65
CA VAL A 126 -8.74 5.60 -2.25
C VAL A 126 -9.43 4.34 -1.76
N SER A 127 -9.02 3.84 -0.59
CA SER A 127 -9.73 2.78 0.13
C SER A 127 -10.37 3.31 1.40
N PHE A 128 -11.57 2.82 1.69
CA PHE A 128 -12.34 3.23 2.87
C PHE A 128 -13.36 2.16 3.27
N THR A 129 -13.94 2.30 4.46
CA THR A 129 -15.08 1.47 4.90
C THR A 129 -16.40 2.16 4.66
N ASP A 130 -17.38 1.42 4.13
CA ASP A 130 -18.75 1.88 3.90
C ASP A 130 -19.72 1.48 5.06
N ALA A 131 -21.00 1.79 4.87
CA ALA A 131 -22.05 1.52 5.87
C ALA A 131 -22.29 0.01 6.14
N GLN A 132 -21.77 -0.86 5.32
CA GLN A 132 -21.78 -2.33 5.51
C GLN A 132 -20.46 -2.84 6.09
N HIS A 133 -19.58 -1.96 6.52
CA HIS A 133 -18.19 -2.21 6.96
C HIS A 133 -17.32 -2.84 5.87
N ALA A 134 -17.78 -2.88 4.61
CA ALA A 134 -16.98 -3.39 3.51
C ALA A 134 -15.82 -2.42 3.21
N VAL A 135 -14.66 -2.98 2.90
CA VAL A 135 -13.55 -2.17 2.33
C VAL A 135 -13.84 -1.93 0.87
N ARG A 136 -14.10 -0.67 0.54
CA ARG A 136 -14.24 -0.21 -0.85
C ARG A 136 -12.94 0.39 -1.35
N LEU A 137 -12.62 0.10 -2.58
CA LEU A 137 -11.54 0.70 -3.35
C LEU A 137 -12.16 1.45 -4.53
N VAL A 138 -11.89 2.74 -4.62
CA VAL A 138 -12.36 3.62 -5.70
C VAL A 138 -11.17 4.27 -6.40
N GLU A 139 -11.41 4.77 -7.60
CA GLU A 139 -10.45 5.48 -8.44
C GLU A 139 -11.07 6.79 -8.93
N ALA A 140 -10.28 7.85 -8.95
CA ALA A 140 -10.59 9.11 -9.64
C ALA A 140 -9.47 9.49 -10.59
N SER A 141 -9.79 10.11 -11.72
CA SER A 141 -8.81 10.61 -12.68
C SER A 141 -8.06 11.81 -12.13
N VAL A 142 -6.78 11.93 -12.51
CA VAL A 142 -5.92 13.06 -12.14
C VAL A 142 -5.31 13.65 -13.41
N ALA A 143 -5.37 14.96 -13.56
CA ALA A 143 -4.73 15.69 -14.64
C ALA A 143 -3.98 16.89 -14.08
N ALA A 144 -2.68 17.00 -14.36
CA ALA A 144 -1.82 18.07 -13.85
C ALA A 144 -1.90 18.27 -12.32
N GLY A 145 -2.06 17.19 -11.57
CA GLY A 145 -2.21 17.21 -10.11
C GLY A 145 -3.60 17.60 -9.59
N GLU A 146 -4.57 17.82 -10.48
CA GLU A 146 -5.96 18.06 -10.10
C GLU A 146 -6.78 16.78 -10.25
N VAL A 147 -7.55 16.46 -9.21
CA VAL A 147 -8.46 15.28 -9.17
C VAL A 147 -9.79 15.67 -9.78
N ASP A 148 -10.31 14.85 -10.67
CA ASP A 148 -11.67 15.00 -11.21
C ASP A 148 -12.65 14.14 -10.39
N PRO A 149 -13.44 14.73 -9.48
CA PRO A 149 -14.37 13.98 -8.64
C PRO A 149 -15.52 13.34 -9.43
N ASP A 150 -15.88 13.87 -10.60
CA ASP A 150 -16.95 13.33 -11.45
C ASP A 150 -16.51 12.05 -12.18
N SER A 151 -15.21 11.76 -12.22
CA SER A 151 -14.63 10.54 -12.79
C SER A 151 -14.63 9.35 -11.82
N LEU A 152 -15.13 9.54 -10.59
CA LEU A 152 -15.07 8.53 -9.52
C LEU A 152 -15.74 7.22 -9.95
N ARG A 153 -15.04 6.10 -9.80
CA ARG A 153 -15.58 4.76 -10.08
C ARG A 153 -15.15 3.73 -9.04
N ASP A 154 -15.98 2.72 -8.85
CA ASP A 154 -15.64 1.55 -8.06
C ASP A 154 -14.61 0.66 -8.78
N VAL A 155 -13.60 0.22 -8.02
CA VAL A 155 -12.60 -0.76 -8.47
C VAL A 155 -12.90 -2.12 -7.84
N LEU A 156 -13.00 -2.18 -6.50
CA LEU A 156 -13.21 -3.43 -5.78
C LEU A 156 -13.94 -3.17 -4.45
N THR A 157 -14.86 -4.07 -4.10
CA THR A 157 -15.52 -4.08 -2.78
C THR A 157 -15.27 -5.43 -2.11
N ILE A 158 -14.83 -5.41 -0.84
CA ILE A 158 -14.52 -6.58 -0.03
C ILE A 158 -15.35 -6.53 1.24
N ALA A 159 -16.32 -7.42 1.35
CA ALA A 159 -17.13 -7.54 2.56
C ALA A 159 -16.26 -7.91 3.77
N GLN A 160 -16.50 -7.23 4.90
CA GLN A 160 -15.83 -7.49 6.16
C GLN A 160 -16.86 -7.83 7.24
N PRO A 161 -16.60 -8.84 8.07
CA PRO A 161 -17.59 -9.32 9.05
C PRO A 161 -17.64 -8.46 10.33
N SER A 162 -16.72 -7.51 10.51
CA SER A 162 -16.65 -6.66 11.71
C SER A 162 -16.06 -5.28 11.43
N THR A 163 -16.07 -4.41 12.45
CA THR A 163 -15.48 -3.06 12.42
C THR A 163 -13.98 -3.05 12.71
N ARG A 164 -13.31 -4.21 12.63
CA ARG A 164 -11.89 -4.37 12.97
C ARG A 164 -11.13 -5.08 11.86
N HIS A 165 -9.82 -4.90 11.86
CA HIS A 165 -8.86 -5.55 10.97
C HIS A 165 -9.19 -5.36 9.49
N HIS A 166 -9.49 -4.12 9.11
CA HIS A 166 -9.79 -3.80 7.71
C HIS A 166 -8.55 -3.81 6.83
N GLY A 167 -7.37 -3.44 7.39
CA GLY A 167 -6.20 -3.15 6.57
C GLY A 167 -6.43 -1.92 5.70
N GLY A 168 -6.55 -2.12 4.39
CA GLY A 168 -6.92 -1.09 3.42
C GLY A 168 -5.73 -0.29 2.88
N ASN A 169 -4.49 -0.60 3.25
CA ASN A 169 -3.33 0.07 2.67
C ASN A 169 -3.19 -0.23 1.18
N LEU A 170 -2.89 0.81 0.40
CA LEU A 170 -2.72 0.78 -1.06
C LEU A 170 -1.29 1.14 -1.42
N VAL A 171 -0.64 0.34 -2.26
CA VAL A 171 0.72 0.60 -2.75
C VAL A 171 0.83 0.14 -4.20
N PHE A 172 1.37 1.00 -5.09
CA PHE A 172 1.83 0.52 -6.38
C PHE A 172 3.17 -0.19 -6.20
N GLY A 173 3.20 -1.46 -6.57
CA GLY A 173 4.40 -2.28 -6.49
C GLY A 173 5.44 -1.92 -7.55
N PRO A 174 6.68 -2.44 -7.43
CA PRO A 174 7.75 -2.22 -8.40
C PRO A 174 7.49 -2.82 -9.78
N ASP A 175 6.36 -3.48 -9.94
CA ASP A 175 5.83 -4.03 -11.19
C ASP A 175 4.74 -3.15 -11.83
N GLY A 176 4.46 -1.98 -11.23
CA GLY A 176 3.45 -1.02 -11.69
C GLY A 176 2.00 -1.44 -11.43
N LEU A 177 1.77 -2.49 -10.66
CA LEU A 177 0.43 -2.99 -10.31
C LEU A 177 0.03 -2.53 -8.92
N LEU A 178 -1.29 -2.44 -8.70
CA LEU A 178 -1.84 -2.03 -7.42
C LEU A 178 -1.89 -3.21 -6.45
N TRP A 179 -1.32 -3.00 -5.27
CA TRP A 179 -1.36 -3.93 -4.16
C TRP A 179 -2.26 -3.40 -3.05
N VAL A 180 -3.02 -4.30 -2.46
CA VAL A 180 -3.98 -3.97 -1.41
C VAL A 180 -3.79 -4.94 -0.24
N GLY A 181 -3.51 -4.40 0.94
CA GLY A 181 -3.46 -5.18 2.18
C GLY A 181 -4.84 -5.24 2.81
N ILE A 182 -5.36 -6.43 3.06
CA ILE A 182 -6.66 -6.65 3.70
C ILE A 182 -6.48 -7.50 4.94
N GLY A 183 -6.99 -7.03 6.06
CA GLY A 183 -6.99 -7.76 7.31
C GLY A 183 -7.98 -8.93 7.30
N ASP A 184 -7.93 -9.76 8.35
CA ASP A 184 -8.81 -10.94 8.48
C ASP A 184 -10.28 -10.59 8.75
N GLY A 185 -10.57 -9.30 9.05
CA GLY A 185 -11.90 -8.77 9.32
C GLY A 185 -12.53 -9.30 10.60
N SER A 186 -11.76 -9.95 11.46
CA SER A 186 -12.24 -10.65 12.64
C SER A 186 -12.20 -9.74 13.88
N PRO A 187 -13.15 -9.86 14.82
CA PRO A 187 -13.03 -9.20 16.11
C PRO A 187 -11.93 -9.79 17.00
N GLY A 188 -11.37 -10.95 16.62
CA GLY A 188 -10.27 -11.62 17.30
C GLY A 188 -10.14 -13.10 16.92
N GLY A 189 -8.89 -13.60 16.82
CA GLY A 189 -8.56 -15.01 16.65
C GLY A 189 -8.98 -15.65 15.32
N ASP A 190 -9.47 -14.92 14.36
CA ASP A 190 -9.93 -15.39 13.04
C ASP A 190 -10.73 -16.69 13.10
N PRO A 191 -11.93 -16.71 13.74
CA PRO A 191 -12.73 -17.94 13.90
C PRO A 191 -13.13 -18.57 12.56
N ALA A 192 -13.32 -17.76 11.52
CA ALA A 192 -13.66 -18.20 10.17
C ALA A 192 -12.47 -18.79 9.40
N ASN A 193 -11.26 -18.74 9.96
CA ASN A 193 -10.03 -19.13 9.27
C ASN A 193 -9.82 -18.39 7.93
N ALA A 194 -10.28 -17.15 7.87
CA ALA A 194 -10.26 -16.33 6.66
C ALA A 194 -8.85 -16.13 6.14
N ALA A 195 -7.89 -15.86 7.03
CA ALA A 195 -6.49 -15.61 6.66
C ALA A 195 -5.86 -16.79 5.91
N GLN A 196 -6.19 -18.04 6.27
CA GLN A 196 -5.68 -19.26 5.62
C GLN A 196 -6.54 -19.73 4.43
N SER A 197 -7.79 -19.26 4.31
CA SER A 197 -8.70 -19.64 3.21
C SER A 197 -8.33 -18.90 1.92
N LEU A 198 -8.04 -19.61 0.85
CA LEU A 198 -7.81 -19.00 -0.47
C LEU A 198 -9.12 -18.60 -1.18
N GLY A 199 -10.28 -19.06 -0.69
CA GLY A 199 -11.60 -18.70 -1.24
C GLY A 199 -12.10 -17.30 -0.82
N GLN A 200 -11.37 -16.59 0.05
CA GLN A 200 -11.74 -15.29 0.61
C GLN A 200 -10.61 -14.29 0.44
N LEU A 201 -10.95 -12.98 0.38
CA LEU A 201 -9.96 -11.91 0.22
C LEU A 201 -9.45 -11.34 1.55
N SER A 202 -10.04 -11.73 2.69
CA SER A 202 -9.61 -11.27 4.02
C SER A 202 -8.34 -11.98 4.49
N GLY A 203 -7.45 -11.27 5.17
CA GLY A 203 -6.16 -11.76 5.64
C GLY A 203 -5.14 -11.96 4.52
N LYS A 204 -5.07 -11.03 3.56
CA LYS A 204 -4.33 -11.17 2.29
C LYS A 204 -3.57 -9.91 1.90
N LEU A 205 -2.55 -10.12 1.07
CA LEU A 205 -2.09 -9.12 0.11
C LEU A 205 -2.67 -9.48 -1.26
N LEU A 206 -3.42 -8.57 -1.84
CA LEU A 206 -4.00 -8.68 -3.18
C LEU A 206 -3.10 -7.93 -4.16
N ARG A 207 -3.09 -8.39 -5.42
CA ARG A 207 -2.36 -7.73 -6.51
C ARG A 207 -3.26 -7.66 -7.75
N LEU A 208 -3.51 -6.43 -8.18
CA LEU A 208 -4.50 -6.08 -9.20
C LEU A 208 -3.87 -5.18 -10.27
N ASP A 209 -4.34 -5.32 -11.51
CA ASP A 209 -4.24 -4.28 -12.51
C ASP A 209 -5.53 -3.46 -12.39
N PRO A 210 -5.49 -2.20 -11.97
CA PRO A 210 -6.70 -1.42 -11.70
C PRO A 210 -7.46 -1.02 -12.97
N ARG A 211 -6.93 -1.31 -14.16
CA ARG A 211 -7.63 -1.06 -15.43
C ARG A 211 -8.84 -1.98 -15.57
N PRO A 212 -10.03 -1.43 -15.87
CA PRO A 212 -11.25 -2.20 -15.98
C PRO A 212 -11.18 -3.19 -17.14
N SER A 213 -11.78 -4.37 -16.96
CA SER A 213 -11.89 -5.39 -18.00
C SER A 213 -13.05 -6.34 -17.73
N GLY A 214 -13.78 -6.72 -18.78
CA GLY A 214 -14.83 -7.73 -18.71
C GLY A 214 -15.97 -7.42 -17.74
N GLY A 215 -16.33 -6.14 -17.59
CA GLY A 215 -17.37 -5.68 -16.66
C GLY A 215 -16.93 -5.58 -15.21
N LYS A 216 -15.65 -5.85 -14.90
CA LYS A 216 -15.04 -5.60 -13.56
C LYS A 216 -14.28 -4.29 -13.55
N GLY A 217 -14.22 -3.63 -12.38
CA GLY A 217 -13.45 -2.42 -12.16
C GLY A 217 -11.92 -2.61 -12.21
N TYR A 218 -11.43 -3.85 -12.39
CA TYR A 218 -10.01 -4.21 -12.43
C TYR A 218 -9.78 -5.47 -13.29
N THR A 219 -8.53 -5.73 -13.60
CA THR A 219 -8.07 -6.99 -14.22
C THR A 219 -7.18 -7.76 -13.26
N VAL A 220 -7.32 -9.09 -13.25
CA VAL A 220 -6.42 -9.97 -12.48
C VAL A 220 -5.18 -10.30 -13.32
N PRO A 221 -3.97 -9.96 -12.85
CA PRO A 221 -2.74 -10.30 -13.57
C PRO A 221 -2.57 -11.82 -13.69
N LYS A 222 -2.32 -12.31 -14.90
CA LYS A 222 -2.11 -13.75 -15.17
C LYS A 222 -0.93 -14.35 -14.40
N THR A 223 -0.05 -13.50 -13.89
CA THR A 223 1.14 -13.89 -13.10
C THR A 223 0.83 -14.07 -11.61
N ASN A 224 -0.39 -13.80 -11.14
CA ASN A 224 -0.79 -14.08 -9.77
C ASN A 224 -0.72 -15.60 -9.49
N PRO A 225 -0.36 -15.99 -8.24
CA PRO A 225 -0.05 -17.40 -7.92
C PRO A 225 -1.24 -18.35 -8.03
N PHE A 226 -2.46 -17.86 -7.82
CA PHE A 226 -3.65 -18.70 -7.69
C PHE A 226 -4.60 -18.60 -8.89
N VAL A 227 -4.16 -17.99 -10.00
CA VAL A 227 -4.93 -17.96 -11.24
C VAL A 227 -5.10 -19.38 -11.78
N GLY A 228 -6.36 -19.77 -12.06
CA GLY A 228 -6.71 -21.11 -12.55
C GLY A 228 -6.74 -22.20 -11.47
N GLN A 229 -6.56 -21.86 -10.19
CA GLN A 229 -6.73 -22.81 -9.10
C GLN A 229 -8.18 -22.81 -8.63
N ASP A 230 -8.84 -23.96 -8.70
CA ASP A 230 -10.23 -24.12 -8.29
C ASP A 230 -10.42 -23.77 -6.80
N GLY A 231 -11.46 -23.00 -6.51
CA GLY A 231 -11.80 -22.56 -5.16
C GLY A 231 -10.91 -21.44 -4.60
N ALA A 232 -9.91 -20.99 -5.34
CA ALA A 232 -9.07 -19.87 -4.92
C ALA A 232 -9.44 -18.55 -5.61
N ARG A 233 -9.32 -17.46 -4.87
CA ARG A 233 -9.47 -16.10 -5.42
C ARG A 233 -8.20 -15.70 -6.16
N PRO A 234 -8.28 -15.43 -7.46
CA PRO A 234 -7.10 -15.16 -8.29
C PRO A 234 -6.46 -13.79 -8.02
N GLU A 235 -7.13 -12.91 -7.29
CA GLU A 235 -6.60 -11.62 -6.83
C GLU A 235 -5.49 -11.77 -5.79
N ILE A 236 -5.45 -12.90 -5.07
CA ILE A 236 -4.53 -13.15 -3.97
C ILE A 236 -3.10 -13.28 -4.49
N TRP A 237 -2.18 -12.52 -3.86
CA TRP A 237 -0.75 -12.69 -4.05
C TRP A 237 -0.09 -13.44 -2.89
N ALA A 238 -0.41 -13.06 -1.63
CA ALA A 238 0.06 -13.71 -0.42
C ALA A 238 -1.05 -13.74 0.63
N TYR A 239 -0.94 -14.61 1.62
CA TYR A 239 -2.00 -14.88 2.57
C TYR A 239 -1.47 -15.20 3.98
N GLY A 240 -2.39 -15.40 4.93
CA GLY A 240 -2.01 -15.71 6.31
C GLY A 240 -1.57 -14.48 7.09
N LEU A 241 -2.20 -13.33 6.85
CA LEU A 241 -2.00 -12.07 7.56
C LEU A 241 -3.19 -11.79 8.48
N ARG A 242 -2.95 -11.11 9.60
CA ARG A 242 -4.01 -10.73 10.53
C ARG A 242 -4.58 -9.35 10.22
N ASN A 243 -3.75 -8.33 10.30
CA ASN A 243 -4.11 -6.95 10.00
C ASN A 243 -2.87 -6.22 9.46
N PRO A 244 -2.51 -6.46 8.19
CA PRO A 244 -1.36 -5.80 7.55
C PRO A 244 -1.64 -4.31 7.41
N TRP A 245 -1.39 -3.56 8.50
CA TRP A 245 -1.80 -2.17 8.61
C TRP A 245 -1.07 -1.28 7.61
N ARG A 246 0.28 -1.36 7.58
CA ARG A 246 1.08 -0.73 6.51
C ARG A 246 2.09 -1.72 5.97
N PHE A 247 2.20 -1.75 4.67
CA PHE A 247 3.24 -2.46 3.95
C PHE A 247 3.85 -1.55 2.89
N SER A 248 5.07 -1.83 2.49
CA SER A 248 5.81 -1.07 1.49
C SER A 248 6.76 -1.95 0.71
N PHE A 249 7.26 -1.43 -0.41
CA PHE A 249 8.37 -2.03 -1.13
C PHE A 249 9.61 -1.16 -0.96
N ASP A 250 10.73 -1.78 -0.62
CA ASP A 250 12.01 -1.08 -0.69
C ASP A 250 12.32 -0.74 -2.15
N LYS A 251 12.45 0.54 -2.46
CA LYS A 251 12.72 1.02 -3.83
C LYS A 251 14.00 0.46 -4.44
N ALA A 252 15.01 0.15 -3.63
CA ALA A 252 16.30 -0.33 -4.09
C ALA A 252 16.34 -1.86 -4.26
N THR A 253 15.84 -2.63 -3.29
CA THR A 253 15.92 -4.09 -3.30
C THR A 253 14.66 -4.77 -3.84
N ARG A 254 13.54 -4.04 -3.89
CA ARG A 254 12.19 -4.53 -4.21
C ARG A 254 11.68 -5.55 -3.20
N ASP A 255 12.25 -5.59 -1.99
CA ASP A 255 11.74 -6.42 -0.92
C ASP A 255 10.41 -5.86 -0.40
N LEU A 256 9.46 -6.75 -0.18
CA LEU A 256 8.19 -6.46 0.46
C LEU A 256 8.40 -6.45 1.99
N TRP A 257 8.02 -5.36 2.63
CA TRP A 257 8.01 -5.19 4.08
C TRP A 257 6.57 -5.03 4.55
N VAL A 258 6.19 -5.74 5.61
CA VAL A 258 4.83 -5.74 6.14
C VAL A 258 4.89 -5.54 7.65
N GLY A 259 4.12 -4.59 8.18
CA GLY A 259 3.77 -4.53 9.60
C GLY A 259 2.43 -5.23 9.79
N ASP A 260 2.42 -6.41 10.37
CA ASP A 260 1.20 -7.17 10.65
C ASP A 260 0.87 -7.13 12.14
N VAL A 261 -0.26 -6.51 12.48
CA VAL A 261 -0.68 -6.30 13.87
C VAL A 261 -1.07 -7.62 14.52
N GLY A 262 -0.43 -7.93 15.64
CA GLY A 262 -0.65 -9.14 16.39
C GLY A 262 -1.95 -9.17 17.20
N GLN A 263 -2.25 -10.33 17.81
CA GLN A 263 -3.54 -10.53 18.49
C GLN A 263 -3.48 -10.13 19.98
N TYR A 264 -2.53 -10.66 20.72
CA TYR A 264 -2.50 -10.50 22.17
C TYR A 264 -1.15 -10.09 22.75
N ILE A 265 -0.06 -10.62 22.19
CA ILE A 265 1.24 -10.53 22.83
C ILE A 265 2.41 -10.24 21.91
N ILE A 266 2.28 -10.41 20.60
CA ILE A 266 3.39 -10.27 19.65
C ILE A 266 2.97 -9.39 18.47
N GLU A 267 3.75 -8.34 18.24
CA GLU A 267 3.74 -7.56 17.01
C GLU A 267 4.85 -8.03 16.09
N GLU A 268 4.63 -7.99 14.76
CA GLU A 268 5.62 -8.50 13.83
C GLU A 268 5.87 -7.59 12.62
N ILE A 269 7.12 -7.63 12.17
CA ILE A 269 7.55 -7.03 10.90
C ILE A 269 8.10 -8.16 10.04
N ASP A 270 7.47 -8.34 8.89
CA ASP A 270 7.88 -9.31 7.91
C ASP A 270 8.67 -8.67 6.79
N VAL A 271 9.58 -9.46 6.21
CA VAL A 271 10.28 -9.06 5.00
C VAL A 271 10.54 -10.25 4.10
N ILE A 272 10.25 -10.08 2.82
CA ILE A 272 10.45 -11.13 1.84
C ILE A 272 10.72 -10.50 0.46
N SER A 273 11.63 -11.07 -0.31
CA SER A 273 11.84 -10.58 -1.68
C SER A 273 10.59 -10.76 -2.53
N LEU A 274 10.31 -9.82 -3.43
CA LEU A 274 9.13 -9.83 -4.29
C LEU A 274 8.94 -11.20 -4.98
N ARG A 275 10.02 -11.80 -5.50
CA ARG A 275 9.96 -13.11 -6.15
C ARG A 275 9.50 -14.23 -5.20
N ARG A 276 9.95 -14.22 -3.94
CA ARG A 276 9.62 -15.25 -2.94
C ARG A 276 8.26 -15.00 -2.29
N SER A 277 7.73 -13.78 -2.36
CA SER A 277 6.42 -13.43 -1.79
C SER A 277 5.24 -14.01 -2.57
N LYS A 278 5.47 -14.47 -3.80
CA LYS A 278 4.43 -15.09 -4.64
C LYS A 278 3.89 -16.36 -4.00
N GLY A 279 2.62 -16.34 -3.56
CA GLY A 279 1.97 -17.44 -2.86
C GLY A 279 2.49 -17.68 -1.43
N ALA A 280 3.18 -16.71 -0.85
CA ALA A 280 3.72 -16.81 0.50
C ALA A 280 2.60 -16.85 1.55
N ASN A 281 2.80 -17.67 2.61
CA ASN A 281 1.95 -17.74 3.78
C ASN A 281 2.69 -17.13 4.98
N PHE A 282 2.13 -16.08 5.59
CA PHE A 282 2.70 -15.40 6.74
C PHE A 282 2.33 -16.04 8.09
N GLY A 283 1.42 -17.02 8.08
CA GLY A 283 1.22 -17.91 9.23
C GLY A 283 -0.04 -17.68 10.06
N TRP A 284 -0.63 -16.48 10.08
CA TRP A 284 -1.85 -16.22 10.83
C TRP A 284 -3.01 -17.10 10.30
N LYS A 285 -3.88 -17.69 11.11
CA LYS A 285 -3.94 -17.68 12.59
C LYS A 285 -3.20 -18.88 13.24
N ARG A 286 -2.33 -19.56 12.52
CA ARG A 286 -1.60 -20.69 13.08
C ARG A 286 -0.46 -20.22 13.97
N LEU A 287 0.11 -19.08 13.61
CA LEU A 287 1.21 -18.42 14.32
C LEU A 287 0.80 -16.99 14.70
N GLU A 288 1.29 -16.50 15.83
CA GLU A 288 1.41 -15.10 16.22
C GLU A 288 2.91 -14.81 16.38
N GLY A 289 3.48 -14.05 15.45
CA GLY A 289 4.94 -14.01 15.33
C GLY A 289 5.50 -15.40 14.99
N ARG A 290 6.48 -15.83 15.78
CA ARG A 290 7.08 -17.18 15.67
C ARG A 290 6.44 -18.20 16.61
N ARG A 291 5.41 -17.82 17.36
CA ARG A 291 4.77 -18.69 18.35
C ARG A 291 3.53 -19.36 17.79
N PRO A 292 3.28 -20.65 18.11
CA PRO A 292 2.01 -21.27 17.82
C PRO A 292 0.86 -20.51 18.49
N PHE A 293 -0.20 -20.20 17.72
CA PHE A 293 -1.42 -19.58 18.22
C PHE A 293 -2.58 -20.57 18.17
N SER A 294 -2.91 -21.14 17.01
CA SER A 294 -4.05 -22.07 16.88
C SER A 294 -3.79 -23.16 15.85
N GLY A 295 -3.66 -24.39 16.33
CA GLY A 295 -3.44 -25.57 15.48
C GLY A 295 -1.99 -25.71 15.00
N THR A 296 -1.81 -26.38 13.86
CA THR A 296 -0.47 -26.69 13.34
C THR A 296 0.06 -25.55 12.46
N ALA A 297 1.30 -25.14 12.68
CA ALA A 297 1.97 -24.14 11.84
C ALA A 297 2.01 -24.59 10.38
N PRO A 298 1.76 -23.68 9.41
CA PRO A 298 1.86 -24.03 8.01
C PRO A 298 3.29 -24.40 7.63
N PRO A 299 3.49 -25.39 6.76
CA PRO A 299 4.82 -25.63 6.23
C PRO A 299 5.30 -24.41 5.44
N ARG A 300 6.55 -24.00 5.68
CA ARG A 300 7.19 -22.85 4.99
C ARG A 300 6.51 -21.49 5.27
N ALA A 301 5.86 -21.33 6.43
CA ALA A 301 5.43 -19.99 6.84
C ALA A 301 6.61 -19.02 6.82
N VAL A 302 6.36 -17.79 6.37
CA VAL A 302 7.38 -16.72 6.40
C VAL A 302 7.56 -16.29 7.86
N PRO A 303 8.75 -16.44 8.44
CA PRO A 303 8.96 -15.95 9.81
C PRO A 303 9.21 -14.44 9.78
N PRO A 304 8.73 -13.68 10.78
CA PRO A 304 9.04 -12.26 10.86
C PRO A 304 10.54 -12.01 11.00
N VAL A 305 11.01 -10.92 10.38
CA VAL A 305 12.40 -10.46 10.56
C VAL A 305 12.60 -9.88 11.95
N HIS A 306 11.54 -9.26 12.48
CA HIS A 306 11.48 -8.71 13.82
C HIS A 306 10.13 -8.95 14.44
N GLN A 307 10.12 -9.23 15.74
CA GLN A 307 8.91 -9.30 16.55
C GLN A 307 9.17 -8.70 17.93
N TYR A 308 8.14 -8.14 18.56
CA TYR A 308 8.23 -7.58 19.90
C TYR A 308 6.93 -7.79 20.68
N GLY A 309 7.01 -7.77 21.99
CA GLY A 309 5.86 -7.98 22.87
C GLY A 309 5.14 -6.69 23.25
N HIS A 310 3.90 -6.83 23.76
CA HIS A 310 3.08 -5.77 24.35
C HIS A 310 3.63 -5.35 25.73
N THR A 311 4.84 -4.87 25.74
CA THR A 311 5.55 -4.36 26.94
C THR A 311 5.95 -2.91 26.71
N GLU A 312 6.26 -2.18 27.76
CA GLU A 312 6.73 -0.79 27.67
C GLU A 312 5.76 0.15 26.94
N GLY A 313 4.46 -0.15 27.00
CA GLY A 313 3.40 0.66 26.37
C GLY A 313 3.18 0.37 24.89
N ARG A 314 3.79 -0.67 24.31
CA ARG A 314 3.57 -1.10 22.92
C ARG A 314 2.32 -1.96 22.79
N CYS A 315 1.63 -1.89 21.65
CA CYS A 315 0.40 -2.64 21.45
C CYS A 315 0.03 -2.95 20.00
N ALA A 316 0.51 -2.18 19.02
CA ALA A 316 0.21 -2.43 17.61
C ALA A 316 1.24 -1.78 16.70
N VAL A 317 1.89 -2.61 15.88
CA VAL A 317 2.85 -2.16 14.88
C VAL A 317 2.15 -1.35 13.78
N ILE A 318 2.75 -0.22 13.42
CA ILE A 318 2.27 0.56 12.28
C ILE A 318 2.83 0.04 10.96
N GLY A 319 4.03 -0.49 10.94
CA GLY A 319 4.80 -0.69 9.72
C GLY A 319 5.52 0.59 9.33
N GLY A 320 5.99 0.68 8.09
CA GLY A 320 6.75 1.84 7.61
C GLY A 320 7.43 1.64 6.26
N HIS A 321 8.61 2.27 6.09
CA HIS A 321 9.37 2.23 4.84
C HIS A 321 10.88 2.07 5.08
N VAL A 322 11.58 1.45 4.12
CA VAL A 322 13.04 1.51 4.09
C VAL A 322 13.46 2.91 3.63
N TYR A 323 14.20 3.61 4.48
CA TYR A 323 14.65 4.95 4.15
C TYR A 323 15.66 4.92 2.98
N ARG A 324 15.37 5.69 1.93
CA ARG A 324 16.20 5.83 0.74
C ARG A 324 16.50 7.30 0.38
N GLY A 325 16.05 8.23 1.23
CA GLY A 325 16.32 9.66 1.07
C GLY A 325 17.80 10.04 1.28
N ALA A 326 18.14 11.25 0.90
CA ALA A 326 19.50 11.78 1.03
C ALA A 326 19.72 12.60 2.30
N GLN A 327 18.64 13.07 2.95
CA GLN A 327 18.78 14.02 4.08
C GLN A 327 19.29 13.39 5.37
N ILE A 328 19.15 12.07 5.54
CA ILE A 328 19.59 11.36 6.74
C ILE A 328 20.52 10.19 6.32
N PRO A 329 21.78 10.46 5.92
CA PRO A 329 22.65 9.45 5.31
C PRO A 329 22.86 8.19 6.15
N ASN A 330 23.00 8.34 7.47
CA ASN A 330 23.20 7.21 8.39
C ASN A 330 21.95 6.33 8.57
N LEU A 331 20.79 6.72 8.01
CA LEU A 331 19.55 5.96 8.04
C LEU A 331 19.29 5.17 6.74
N GLN A 332 20.06 5.44 5.68
CA GLN A 332 19.86 4.78 4.39
C GLN A 332 19.92 3.27 4.49
N GLY A 333 18.88 2.59 3.98
CA GLY A 333 18.75 1.13 4.04
C GLY A 333 18.17 0.57 5.33
N ALA A 334 17.86 1.42 6.32
CA ALA A 334 17.10 1.01 7.50
C ALA A 334 15.59 1.15 7.27
N TYR A 335 14.83 0.18 7.76
CA TYR A 335 13.38 0.24 7.81
C TYR A 335 12.94 1.09 9.00
N VAL A 336 12.25 2.19 8.71
CA VAL A 336 11.69 3.09 9.74
C VAL A 336 10.26 2.69 10.01
N TYR A 337 9.93 2.45 11.27
CA TYR A 337 8.62 1.97 11.71
C TYR A 337 8.25 2.54 13.07
N GLY A 338 7.02 2.29 13.52
CA GLY A 338 6.54 2.71 14.84
C GLY A 338 5.46 1.81 15.40
N ASP A 339 5.03 2.16 16.61
CA ASP A 339 3.92 1.51 17.31
C ASP A 339 2.92 2.59 17.75
N VAL A 340 1.62 2.32 17.58
CA VAL A 340 0.56 3.32 17.81
C VAL A 340 0.46 3.73 19.28
N CYS A 341 0.68 2.79 20.22
CA CYS A 341 0.48 3.03 21.64
C CYS A 341 1.60 3.84 22.27
N ASP A 342 2.86 3.46 22.02
CA ASP A 342 3.98 4.20 22.57
C ASP A 342 4.40 5.40 21.70
N GLY A 343 3.97 5.43 20.44
CA GLY A 343 4.23 6.51 19.48
C GLY A 343 5.70 6.69 19.12
N ARG A 344 6.60 5.78 19.51
CA ARG A 344 8.03 5.88 19.23
C ARG A 344 8.34 5.47 17.80
N ILE A 345 9.22 6.24 17.17
CA ILE A 345 9.75 5.94 15.83
C ILE A 345 11.09 5.23 15.99
N ARG A 346 11.22 4.11 15.30
CA ARG A 346 12.36 3.20 15.38
C ARG A 346 12.94 2.90 14.01
N ALA A 347 14.19 2.50 13.97
CA ALA A 347 14.85 2.00 12.79
C ALA A 347 15.29 0.55 12.99
N LEU A 348 15.14 -0.26 11.93
CA LEU A 348 15.53 -1.65 11.84
C LEU A 348 16.44 -1.84 10.62
N ALA A 349 17.70 -2.21 10.82
CA ALA A 349 18.61 -2.53 9.73
C ALA A 349 18.88 -4.03 9.66
N ARG A 350 18.63 -4.62 8.48
CA ARG A 350 18.99 -6.03 8.22
C ARG A 350 20.50 -6.16 8.01
N GLY A 351 21.13 -7.08 8.73
CA GLY A 351 22.51 -7.51 8.46
C GLY A 351 22.52 -8.81 7.67
N GLY A 352 23.47 -8.99 6.75
CA GLY A 352 23.60 -10.21 5.94
C GLY A 352 23.77 -11.49 6.78
N GLY A 353 22.65 -12.12 7.16
CA GLY A 353 22.63 -13.34 7.98
C GLY A 353 22.79 -13.14 9.49
N GLN A 354 22.96 -11.93 9.98
CA GLN A 354 23.02 -11.58 11.40
C GLN A 354 21.65 -11.14 11.94
N ALA A 355 21.50 -11.09 13.26
CA ALA A 355 20.33 -10.50 13.89
C ALA A 355 20.16 -9.04 13.45
N PRO A 356 18.92 -8.59 13.21
CA PRO A 356 18.67 -7.21 12.83
C PRO A 356 19.18 -6.23 13.90
N ARG A 357 19.74 -5.12 13.44
CA ARG A 357 20.15 -4.00 14.30
C ARG A 357 18.97 -3.08 14.53
N HIS A 358 18.84 -2.54 15.72
CA HIS A 358 17.72 -1.71 16.13
C HIS A 358 18.19 -0.38 16.70
N ARG A 359 17.39 0.66 16.47
CA ARG A 359 17.56 1.96 17.08
C ARG A 359 16.20 2.60 17.38
N ASP A 360 15.99 3.05 18.61
CA ASP A 360 14.99 4.08 18.92
C ASP A 360 15.55 5.43 18.44
N LEU A 361 14.85 6.09 17.52
CA LEU A 361 15.32 7.34 16.91
C LEU A 361 15.19 8.55 17.84
N GLY A 362 14.69 8.36 19.06
CA GLY A 362 14.56 9.41 20.07
C GLY A 362 13.40 10.37 19.82
N VAL A 363 12.56 10.13 18.81
CA VAL A 363 11.37 10.93 18.53
C VAL A 363 10.10 10.14 18.82
N LYS A 364 9.09 10.87 19.32
CA LYS A 364 7.80 10.30 19.70
C LYS A 364 6.67 11.10 19.06
N MET A 365 5.70 10.40 18.47
CA MET A 365 4.52 10.96 17.85
C MET A 365 3.25 10.37 18.48
N PRO A 366 2.57 11.12 19.36
CA PRO A 366 1.25 10.72 19.85
C PRO A 366 0.26 10.57 18.70
N GLY A 367 -0.51 9.48 18.70
CA GLY A 367 -1.46 9.20 17.63
C GLY A 367 -0.80 8.79 16.30
N LEU A 368 0.45 8.30 16.34
CA LEU A 368 1.12 7.76 15.16
C LEU A 368 0.24 6.71 14.48
N VAL A 369 -0.05 6.86 13.20
CA VAL A 369 -0.96 5.97 12.46
C VAL A 369 -0.39 5.50 11.14
N SER A 370 0.55 6.23 10.55
CA SER A 370 1.10 5.86 9.25
C SER A 370 2.46 6.52 8.98
N PHE A 371 3.15 5.92 8.05
CA PHE A 371 4.29 6.50 7.34
C PHE A 371 4.00 6.55 5.85
N ALA A 372 4.69 7.44 5.16
CA ALA A 372 4.70 7.50 3.70
C ALA A 372 6.08 7.94 3.22
N GLU A 373 6.37 7.71 1.95
CA GLU A 373 7.59 8.18 1.30
C GLU A 373 7.26 8.94 0.02
N ASN A 374 8.10 9.90 -0.33
CA ASN A 374 8.06 10.54 -1.63
C ASN A 374 8.98 9.83 -2.64
N GLN A 375 9.04 10.32 -3.89
CA GLN A 375 9.88 9.69 -4.92
C GLN A 375 11.37 9.77 -4.59
N ALA A 376 11.79 10.84 -3.91
CA ALA A 376 13.15 10.99 -3.42
C ALA A 376 13.51 10.06 -2.24
N GLY A 377 12.57 9.28 -1.70
CA GLY A 377 12.77 8.38 -0.57
C GLY A 377 12.80 9.07 0.79
N GLU A 378 12.38 10.33 0.87
CA GLU A 378 12.21 11.05 2.12
C GLU A 378 10.89 10.65 2.80
N LEU A 379 10.89 10.56 4.14
CA LEU A 379 9.77 10.01 4.88
C LEU A 379 8.88 11.08 5.52
N TYR A 380 7.60 10.77 5.52
CA TYR A 380 6.55 11.49 6.23
C TYR A 380 6.00 10.62 7.35
N VAL A 381 5.62 11.28 8.45
CA VAL A 381 5.02 10.68 9.63
C VAL A 381 3.64 11.28 9.83
N ILE A 382 2.63 10.44 9.99
CA ILE A 382 1.23 10.84 10.02
C ILE A 382 0.64 10.53 11.38
N SER A 383 -0.02 11.52 11.98
CA SER A 383 -0.65 11.41 13.29
C SER A 383 -2.14 11.71 13.23
N LEU A 384 -2.97 10.78 13.72
CA LEU A 384 -4.41 11.01 13.96
C LEU A 384 -4.68 12.23 14.86
N GLY A 385 -3.67 12.70 15.61
CA GLY A 385 -3.73 13.95 16.37
C GLY A 385 -3.81 15.22 15.51
N GLY A 386 -3.95 15.09 14.19
CA GLY A 386 -4.25 16.19 13.28
C GLY A 386 -3.05 16.81 12.59
N ALA A 387 -1.99 16.06 12.31
CA ALA A 387 -0.83 16.62 11.61
C ALA A 387 -0.05 15.60 10.78
N VAL A 388 0.59 16.11 9.73
CA VAL A 388 1.60 15.44 8.91
C VAL A 388 2.95 16.11 9.15
N PHE A 389 3.98 15.28 9.32
CA PHE A 389 5.35 15.73 9.56
C PHE A 389 6.29 15.13 8.52
N ARG A 390 7.40 15.81 8.28
CA ARG A 390 8.55 15.28 7.57
C ARG A 390 9.59 14.82 8.59
N LEU A 391 10.15 13.64 8.39
CA LEU A 391 11.30 13.17 9.16
C LEU A 391 12.57 13.81 8.56
N THR A 392 13.32 14.53 9.38
CA THR A 392 14.51 15.30 8.94
C THR A 392 15.66 15.11 9.92
N THR A 393 16.87 15.48 9.51
CA THR A 393 18.03 15.49 10.42
C THR A 393 17.82 16.53 11.53
N ALA A 394 18.07 16.13 12.78
CA ALA A 394 18.21 17.10 13.86
C ALA A 394 19.55 17.87 13.67
N ALA A 395 19.51 19.18 13.94
CA ALA A 395 20.68 20.04 13.86
C ALA A 395 21.71 19.67 14.93
#